data_9412aacaf46c54b8a0e4e09f69f47b3a
#
_entry.id   9412aacaf46c54b8a0e4e09f69f47b3a
#
_cell.length_a   1.000
_cell.length_b   1.000
_cell.length_c   1.000
_cell.angle_alpha   90.00
_cell.angle_beta   90.00
_cell.angle_gamma   90.00
#
_symmetry.space_group_name_H-M   'P 1'
#
loop_
_entity.id
_entity.type
_entity.pdbx_description
1 polymer ?
#
loop_
_entity_poly.entity_id
_entity_poly.type
_entity_poly.pdbx_seq_one_letter_code
_entity_poly.pdbx_strand_id
1 'polypeptide(L)'
;MTRRPLFAALLAAFAVTSAFIFLTSRPAANGTTTQPGGSAAAAGAAKTPIPIPIPGHEVFGFVPYWEMDAGIAAHLADTDLTTLALFSVTHRKNGDLAPGERGYRKIEGPLGRRLIREAHERGVRVELVYTSFGAGKNDAFFRSEEAQGRTIAGLVAMATDLEVDGINVDVELLAAEHVAAYGAFVGRLRTALQAVDAAAQVSVATSANLSGTAMALAASSAGADRIFMMGYDYHWSGSEPGASAPLARRDGSLKDLAWSLDLYRDAGVPAERTILGLPLYGMSWPVEGPELGAARTGRGEVWIPSDNLGTLQDPSASPALDPLEVVEHLAVPDGAGWRAVYFDSPATLTPKLALANARGLAGAGLWAVGYERGLTDYTRLIATFKAGKLSSSAGATGS
;
A
#
# COMPACT_ATOMS: atom_id res chain seq x y z
N MET A 1 15.93 -16.31 20.62
CA MET A 1 15.35 -15.22 21.41
C MET A 1 16.19 -13.96 21.23
N THR A 2 15.97 -13.19 20.19
CA THR A 2 16.62 -11.88 20.03
C THR A 2 15.53 -10.90 19.66
N ARG A 3 15.05 -10.19 20.68
CA ARG A 3 14.08 -9.09 20.54
C ARG A 3 14.65 -8.03 19.61
N ARG A 4 13.93 -7.69 18.55
CA ARG A 4 14.21 -6.58 17.64
C ARG A 4 13.59 -5.29 18.20
N PRO A 5 14.26 -4.47 19.03
CA PRO A 5 13.64 -3.33 19.74
C PRO A 5 13.48 -2.06 18.87
N LEU A 6 13.68 -2.12 17.53
CA LEU A 6 13.72 -0.94 16.67
C LEU A 6 12.44 -0.72 15.83
N PHE A 7 11.49 -1.66 15.88
CA PHE A 7 10.26 -1.57 15.06
C PHE A 7 9.24 -0.52 15.53
N ALA A 8 9.17 -0.28 16.83
CA ALA A 8 8.18 0.65 17.39
C ALA A 8 8.41 2.13 17.02
N ALA A 9 9.63 2.49 16.61
CA ALA A 9 9.98 3.90 16.38
C ALA A 9 9.64 4.40 14.96
N LEU A 10 9.61 3.53 13.94
CA LEU A 10 9.29 3.96 12.57
C LEU A 10 7.78 4.00 12.28
N LEU A 11 7.03 3.05 12.84
CA LEU A 11 5.56 3.04 12.71
C LEU A 11 4.86 3.96 13.72
N ALA A 12 5.50 4.37 14.82
CA ALA A 12 4.96 5.38 15.74
C ALA A 12 4.93 6.80 15.14
N ALA A 13 5.59 7.06 14.01
CA ALA A 13 5.50 8.33 13.30
C ALA A 13 4.16 8.54 12.56
N PHE A 14 3.36 7.49 12.38
CA PHE A 14 2.03 7.55 11.74
C PHE A 14 0.92 8.16 12.60
N ALA A 15 1.18 8.48 13.86
CA ALA A 15 0.17 8.93 14.82
C ALA A 15 0.21 10.44 15.07
N VAL A 16 -0.04 11.30 14.07
CA VAL A 16 -0.28 12.72 14.34
C VAL A 16 -1.48 13.25 13.57
N THR A 17 -2.57 13.36 14.32
CA THR A 17 -3.65 14.36 14.31
C THR A 17 -4.17 14.86 12.95
N SER A 18 -5.29 14.30 12.53
CA SER A 18 -6.26 15.02 11.70
C SER A 18 -7.12 15.91 12.61
N ALA A 19 -6.72 17.17 12.81
CA ALA A 19 -7.58 18.18 13.37
C ALA A 19 -8.51 18.69 12.25
N PHE A 20 -9.80 18.39 12.36
CA PHE A 20 -10.83 18.87 11.45
C PHE A 20 -11.22 20.31 11.80
N ILE A 21 -11.11 21.20 10.84
CA ILE A 21 -11.86 22.46 10.83
C ILE A 21 -13.08 22.25 9.94
N PHE A 22 -14.27 22.22 10.57
CA PHE A 22 -15.55 22.24 9.88
C PHE A 22 -15.83 23.66 9.38
N LEU A 23 -15.84 23.85 8.07
CA LEU A 23 -16.52 24.98 7.45
C LEU A 23 -17.83 24.47 6.85
N THR A 24 -18.93 24.87 7.51
CA THR A 24 -20.29 24.67 7.02
C THR A 24 -20.64 25.75 5.99
N SER A 25 -20.88 25.36 4.77
CA SER A 25 -21.62 26.21 3.81
C SER A 25 -22.80 25.41 3.23
N ARG A 26 -24.01 25.89 3.54
CA ARG A 26 -25.28 25.44 2.95
C ARG A 26 -25.43 25.99 1.53
N PRO A 27 -25.97 25.25 0.57
CA PRO A 27 -26.63 25.84 -0.60
C PRO A 27 -28.14 25.84 -0.41
N ALA A 28 -28.76 26.93 -0.85
CA ALA A 28 -30.19 27.16 -0.91
C ALA A 28 -30.87 26.36 -2.01
N ALA A 29 -32.11 25.92 -1.72
CA ALA A 29 -32.99 25.32 -2.70
C ALA A 29 -33.66 26.41 -3.58
N ASN A 30 -33.91 26.09 -4.86
CA ASN A 30 -35.19 26.38 -5.53
C ASN A 30 -35.17 25.91 -6.99
N GLY A 31 -36.32 25.36 -7.42
CA GLY A 31 -36.72 25.39 -8.83
C GLY A 31 -37.26 24.07 -9.40
N THR A 32 -38.52 23.78 -9.17
CA THR A 32 -39.40 22.85 -9.94
C THR A 32 -39.50 23.18 -11.39
N THR A 33 -39.45 22.16 -12.31
CA THR A 33 -40.34 22.13 -13.52
C THR A 33 -40.45 20.71 -14.10
N THR A 34 -41.65 20.27 -14.19
CA THR A 34 -42.45 19.30 -14.97
C THR A 34 -41.82 18.54 -16.15
N GLN A 35 -42.14 17.22 -16.13
CA GLN A 35 -42.11 16.31 -17.28
C GLN A 35 -43.12 16.67 -18.40
N PRO A 36 -42.89 16.15 -19.60
CA PRO A 36 -43.87 15.20 -20.15
C PRO A 36 -43.26 13.97 -20.82
N GLY A 37 -44.05 12.90 -20.78
CA GLY A 37 -43.75 11.56 -21.18
C GLY A 37 -43.56 11.26 -22.66
N GLY A 38 -43.04 10.08 -22.94
CA GLY A 38 -42.92 9.52 -24.28
C GLY A 38 -42.30 8.13 -24.29
N SER A 39 -43.19 7.18 -24.51
CA SER A 39 -43.03 5.94 -25.28
C SER A 39 -41.94 4.92 -24.90
N ALA A 40 -42.41 3.76 -24.43
CA ALA A 40 -41.66 2.52 -24.33
C ALA A 40 -41.23 2.01 -25.73
N ALA A 41 -39.92 1.85 -25.92
CA ALA A 41 -39.37 1.05 -27.00
C ALA A 41 -38.74 -0.22 -26.43
N ALA A 42 -39.02 -1.37 -27.04
CA ALA A 42 -38.67 -2.70 -26.63
C ALA A 42 -37.15 -2.87 -26.36
N ALA A 43 -36.83 -3.36 -25.17
CA ALA A 43 -35.48 -3.73 -24.79
C ALA A 43 -35.05 -4.98 -25.55
N GLY A 44 -34.18 -4.83 -26.53
CA GLY A 44 -33.41 -5.93 -27.11
C GLY A 44 -32.47 -6.50 -26.05
N ALA A 45 -32.45 -7.81 -25.89
CA ALA A 45 -31.56 -8.51 -24.94
C ALA A 45 -30.10 -8.09 -25.19
N ALA A 46 -29.52 -7.39 -24.20
CA ALA A 46 -28.12 -7.02 -24.21
C ALA A 46 -27.27 -8.32 -24.14
N LYS A 47 -26.46 -8.56 -25.18
CA LYS A 47 -25.46 -9.62 -25.18
C LYS A 47 -24.51 -9.36 -24.01
N THR A 48 -24.39 -10.31 -23.09
CA THR A 48 -23.37 -10.30 -22.03
C THR A 48 -21.99 -10.15 -22.69
N PRO A 49 -21.19 -9.13 -22.34
CA PRO A 49 -19.84 -9.00 -22.89
C PRO A 49 -19.02 -10.24 -22.49
N ILE A 50 -18.40 -10.89 -23.46
CA ILE A 50 -17.39 -11.92 -23.19
C ILE A 50 -16.24 -11.22 -22.46
N PRO A 51 -15.84 -11.67 -21.25
CA PRO A 51 -14.72 -11.08 -20.56
C PRO A 51 -13.47 -11.20 -21.44
N ILE A 52 -12.90 -10.08 -21.85
CA ILE A 52 -11.58 -10.07 -22.49
C ILE A 52 -10.60 -10.57 -21.43
N PRO A 53 -9.80 -11.62 -21.70
CA PRO A 53 -8.77 -12.05 -20.76
C PRO A 53 -7.85 -10.87 -20.49
N ILE A 54 -7.84 -10.35 -19.27
CA ILE A 54 -6.90 -9.30 -18.85
C ILE A 54 -5.53 -9.96 -18.83
N PRO A 55 -4.52 -9.48 -19.58
CA PRO A 55 -3.14 -9.97 -19.46
C PRO A 55 -2.73 -9.83 -17.99
N GLY A 56 -2.01 -10.80 -17.46
CA GLY A 56 -1.71 -10.98 -16.04
C GLY A 56 -1.51 -9.68 -15.25
N HIS A 57 -2.04 -9.68 -14.02
CA HIS A 57 -2.01 -8.50 -13.15
C HIS A 57 -0.60 -8.13 -12.71
N GLU A 58 -0.34 -6.85 -12.53
CA GLU A 58 0.88 -6.41 -11.86
C GLU A 58 0.84 -6.80 -10.38
N VAL A 59 1.97 -7.30 -9.89
CA VAL A 59 2.21 -7.58 -8.47
C VAL A 59 3.43 -6.79 -8.02
N PHE A 60 3.18 -5.75 -7.22
CA PHE A 60 4.20 -4.85 -6.71
C PHE A 60 4.57 -5.24 -5.28
N GLY A 61 5.81 -5.62 -5.00
CA GLY A 61 6.25 -6.07 -3.67
C GLY A 61 7.29 -5.16 -3.07
N PHE A 62 7.00 -4.54 -1.91
CA PHE A 62 8.00 -3.81 -1.13
C PHE A 62 8.80 -4.76 -0.26
N VAL A 63 10.13 -4.66 -0.30
CA VAL A 63 11.04 -5.34 0.63
C VAL A 63 11.78 -4.29 1.46
N PRO A 64 11.42 -4.14 2.73
CA PRO A 64 12.09 -3.19 3.59
C PRO A 64 13.49 -3.70 3.98
N TYR A 65 14.42 -2.76 4.16
CA TYR A 65 15.83 -3.09 4.46
C TYR A 65 16.02 -3.95 5.71
N TRP A 66 15.07 -3.93 6.64
CA TRP A 66 15.13 -4.76 7.84
C TRP A 66 14.75 -6.23 7.59
N GLU A 67 14.04 -6.51 6.48
CA GLU A 67 13.80 -7.87 5.99
C GLU A 67 14.92 -8.39 5.07
N MET A 68 15.86 -7.54 4.66
CA MET A 68 17.00 -7.92 3.83
C MET A 68 18.03 -8.70 4.65
N ASP A 69 17.77 -9.97 4.88
CA ASP A 69 18.63 -10.95 5.55
C ASP A 69 19.00 -12.10 4.60
N ALA A 70 19.69 -13.13 5.11
CA ALA A 70 20.17 -14.24 4.29
C ALA A 70 19.03 -15.06 3.64
N GLY A 71 17.83 -15.10 4.25
CA GLY A 71 16.68 -15.88 3.78
C GLY A 71 15.82 -15.17 2.74
N ILE A 72 15.93 -13.85 2.61
CA ILE A 72 15.03 -13.07 1.76
C ILE A 72 15.16 -13.42 0.28
N ALA A 73 16.35 -13.74 -0.20
CA ALA A 73 16.58 -14.09 -1.60
C ALA A 73 15.83 -15.37 -2.01
N ALA A 74 15.86 -16.40 -1.16
CA ALA A 74 15.11 -17.63 -1.41
C ALA A 74 13.58 -17.37 -1.39
N HIS A 75 13.12 -16.58 -0.43
CA HIS A 75 11.70 -16.21 -0.35
C HIS A 75 11.22 -15.45 -1.59
N LEU A 76 12.01 -14.48 -2.08
CA LEU A 76 11.71 -13.74 -3.31
C LEU A 76 11.76 -14.62 -4.57
N ALA A 77 12.55 -15.71 -4.58
CA ALA A 77 12.54 -16.66 -5.68
C ALA A 77 11.22 -17.43 -5.79
N ASP A 78 10.54 -17.63 -4.65
CA ASP A 78 9.24 -18.32 -4.56
C ASP A 78 8.04 -17.36 -4.64
N THR A 79 8.28 -16.04 -4.71
CA THR A 79 7.21 -15.02 -4.74
C THR A 79 7.07 -14.41 -6.13
N ASP A 80 5.93 -14.59 -6.77
CA ASP A 80 5.64 -14.19 -8.14
C ASP A 80 5.38 -12.68 -8.28
N LEU A 81 6.41 -11.85 -8.17
CA LEU A 81 6.33 -10.40 -8.38
C LEU A 81 6.43 -10.02 -9.86
N THR A 82 5.95 -8.84 -10.22
CA THR A 82 6.29 -8.11 -11.45
C THR A 82 7.25 -6.97 -11.18
N THR A 83 7.17 -6.39 -9.97
CA THR A 83 8.04 -5.31 -9.51
C THR A 83 8.47 -5.56 -8.07
N LEU A 84 9.77 -5.50 -7.84
CA LEU A 84 10.40 -5.53 -6.52
C LEU A 84 10.81 -4.11 -6.13
N ALA A 85 10.27 -3.56 -5.06
CA ALA A 85 10.60 -2.25 -4.54
C ALA A 85 11.50 -2.35 -3.29
N LEU A 86 12.75 -1.92 -3.41
CA LEU A 86 13.73 -1.95 -2.32
C LEU A 86 13.59 -0.73 -1.43
N PHE A 87 13.04 -0.90 -0.26
CA PHE A 87 12.75 0.18 0.69
C PHE A 87 13.87 0.32 1.73
N SER A 88 14.53 1.45 1.91
CA SER A 88 14.45 2.70 1.20
C SER A 88 15.74 3.53 1.35
N VAL A 89 15.86 4.53 0.53
CA VAL A 89 16.84 5.62 0.69
C VAL A 89 16.13 6.94 0.99
N THR A 90 16.82 7.90 1.59
CA THR A 90 16.27 9.22 1.92
C THR A 90 17.32 10.31 1.72
N HIS A 91 16.91 11.58 1.86
CA HIS A 91 17.80 12.73 1.71
C HIS A 91 18.11 13.43 3.05
N ARG A 92 19.20 14.16 3.08
CA ARG A 92 19.60 15.12 4.11
C ARG A 92 18.92 16.48 3.85
N LYS A 93 19.00 17.40 4.81
CA LYS A 93 18.40 18.76 4.69
C LYS A 93 18.83 19.52 3.44
N ASN A 94 20.06 19.32 2.96
CA ASN A 94 20.59 19.94 1.75
C ASN A 94 20.18 19.26 0.44
N GLY A 95 19.44 18.15 0.51
CA GLY A 95 19.01 17.37 -0.66
C GLY A 95 19.93 16.24 -1.08
N ASP A 96 21.16 16.13 -0.55
CA ASP A 96 22.02 14.98 -0.84
C ASP A 96 21.41 13.71 -0.26
N LEU A 97 21.58 12.57 -0.93
CA LEU A 97 21.19 11.27 -0.36
C LEU A 97 21.95 11.03 0.96
N ALA A 98 21.35 10.22 1.82
CA ALA A 98 21.87 9.95 3.17
C ALA A 98 22.56 8.56 3.24
N PRO A 99 23.84 8.41 2.82
CA PRO A 99 24.51 7.11 2.75
C PRO A 99 24.80 6.49 4.14
N GLY A 100 24.67 7.29 5.20
CA GLY A 100 24.75 6.82 6.58
C GLY A 100 23.52 6.05 7.06
N GLU A 101 22.41 6.09 6.35
CA GLU A 101 21.18 5.38 6.70
C GLU A 101 21.31 3.88 6.43
N ARG A 102 20.60 3.07 7.25
CA ARG A 102 20.68 1.61 7.15
C ARG A 102 20.13 1.10 5.82
N GLY A 103 19.03 1.68 5.34
CA GLY A 103 18.41 1.32 4.07
C GLY A 103 19.38 1.52 2.91
N TYR A 104 20.01 2.70 2.83
CA TYR A 104 21.02 3.02 1.82
C TYR A 104 22.12 1.94 1.79
N ARG A 105 22.77 1.68 2.94
CA ARG A 105 23.87 0.69 3.03
C ARG A 105 23.45 -0.74 2.70
N LYS A 106 22.22 -1.13 3.06
CA LYS A 106 21.71 -2.48 2.76
C LYS A 106 21.45 -2.66 1.27
N ILE A 107 20.85 -1.66 0.63
CA ILE A 107 20.50 -1.69 -0.79
C ILE A 107 21.75 -1.61 -1.66
N GLU A 108 22.69 -0.71 -1.35
CA GLU A 108 23.95 -0.58 -2.06
C GLU A 108 24.90 -1.79 -1.84
N GLY A 109 24.73 -2.48 -0.71
CA GLY A 109 25.58 -3.59 -0.29
C GLY A 109 25.42 -4.86 -1.15
N PRO A 110 26.27 -5.89 -0.88
CA PRO A 110 26.30 -7.12 -1.67
C PRO A 110 24.95 -7.84 -1.78
N LEU A 111 24.16 -7.83 -0.69
CA LEU A 111 22.84 -8.48 -0.71
C LEU A 111 21.85 -7.72 -1.60
N GLY A 112 21.78 -6.37 -1.51
CA GLY A 112 20.90 -5.58 -2.37
C GLY A 112 21.22 -5.79 -3.85
N ARG A 113 22.50 -5.68 -4.23
CA ARG A 113 22.95 -5.95 -5.60
C ARG A 113 22.65 -7.39 -6.07
N ARG A 114 22.73 -8.36 -5.17
CA ARG A 114 22.32 -9.74 -5.46
C ARG A 114 20.83 -9.84 -5.75
N LEU A 115 19.99 -9.22 -4.90
CA LEU A 115 18.53 -9.24 -5.08
C LEU A 115 18.09 -8.59 -6.39
N ILE A 116 18.76 -7.50 -6.80
CA ILE A 116 18.52 -6.83 -8.09
C ILE A 116 18.82 -7.79 -9.24
N ARG A 117 20.01 -8.40 -9.28
CA ARG A 117 20.37 -9.34 -10.36
C ARG A 117 19.40 -10.53 -10.41
N GLU A 118 19.12 -11.17 -9.27
CA GLU A 118 18.23 -12.33 -9.23
C GLU A 118 16.77 -11.97 -9.59
N ALA A 119 16.32 -10.73 -9.34
CA ALA A 119 15.03 -10.23 -9.81
C ALA A 119 15.04 -10.10 -11.35
N HIS A 120 16.06 -9.48 -11.93
CA HIS A 120 16.21 -9.35 -13.38
C HIS A 120 16.29 -10.70 -14.10
N GLU A 121 17.01 -11.68 -13.54
CA GLU A 121 17.08 -13.05 -14.08
C GLU A 121 15.71 -13.72 -14.18
N ARG A 122 14.74 -13.29 -13.33
CA ARG A 122 13.34 -13.76 -13.36
C ARG A 122 12.39 -12.84 -14.16
N GLY A 123 12.91 -11.80 -14.79
CA GLY A 123 12.10 -10.80 -15.52
C GLY A 123 11.27 -9.90 -14.59
N VAL A 124 11.67 -9.76 -13.34
CA VAL A 124 11.05 -8.87 -12.35
C VAL A 124 11.76 -7.53 -12.38
N ARG A 125 11.01 -6.44 -12.56
CA ARG A 125 11.55 -5.08 -12.46
C ARG A 125 11.96 -4.77 -11.04
N VAL A 126 12.96 -3.92 -10.88
CA VAL A 126 13.40 -3.44 -9.57
C VAL A 126 13.29 -1.92 -9.49
N GLU A 127 12.62 -1.42 -8.47
CA GLU A 127 12.56 0.01 -8.15
C GLU A 127 13.26 0.31 -6.83
N LEU A 128 14.05 1.39 -6.81
CA LEU A 128 14.60 1.95 -5.60
C LEU A 128 13.55 2.85 -4.94
N VAL A 129 13.21 2.61 -3.68
CA VAL A 129 12.25 3.46 -2.97
C VAL A 129 12.97 4.64 -2.34
N TYR A 130 12.55 5.85 -2.73
CA TYR A 130 12.95 7.10 -2.12
C TYR A 130 11.89 7.57 -1.13
N THR A 131 12.29 7.84 0.12
CA THR A 131 11.37 8.26 1.17
C THR A 131 11.64 9.69 1.65
N SER A 132 10.56 10.44 1.91
CA SER A 132 10.60 11.70 2.64
C SER A 132 9.43 11.79 3.61
N PHE A 133 9.69 11.55 4.89
CA PHE A 133 8.69 11.46 5.93
C PHE A 133 8.77 12.63 6.91
N GLY A 134 7.59 13.19 7.23
CA GLY A 134 7.43 14.22 8.23
C GLY A 134 7.18 15.62 7.67
N ALA A 135 6.16 16.29 8.22
CA ALA A 135 5.68 17.59 7.73
C ALA A 135 6.79 18.66 7.64
N GLY A 136 7.61 18.81 8.68
CA GLY A 136 8.68 19.81 8.67
C GLY A 136 9.82 19.51 7.70
N LYS A 137 10.14 18.22 7.48
CA LYS A 137 11.12 17.82 6.48
C LYS A 137 10.61 18.11 5.07
N ASN A 138 9.36 17.75 4.80
CA ASN A 138 8.73 17.96 3.51
C ASN A 138 8.53 19.47 3.22
N ASP A 139 8.10 20.26 4.21
CA ASP A 139 7.99 21.71 4.06
C ASP A 139 9.34 22.34 3.62
N ALA A 140 10.41 22.02 4.32
CA ALA A 140 11.74 22.53 3.97
C ALA A 140 12.21 22.05 2.59
N PHE A 141 11.96 20.80 2.25
CA PHE A 141 12.38 20.19 0.98
C PHE A 141 11.62 20.75 -0.22
N PHE A 142 10.30 20.85 -0.13
CA PHE A 142 9.48 21.29 -1.26
C PHE A 142 9.52 22.83 -1.48
N ARG A 143 10.09 23.60 -0.54
CA ARG A 143 10.43 25.02 -0.75
C ARG A 143 11.80 25.22 -1.42
N SER A 144 12.65 24.20 -1.54
CA SER A 144 14.00 24.29 -2.07
C SER A 144 14.18 23.50 -3.37
N GLU A 145 14.10 24.19 -4.51
CA GLU A 145 14.39 23.58 -5.81
C GLU A 145 15.81 23.05 -5.90
N GLU A 146 16.77 23.71 -5.23
CA GLU A 146 18.16 23.27 -5.18
C GLU A 146 18.28 21.91 -4.46
N ALA A 147 17.63 21.75 -3.29
CA ALA A 147 17.63 20.47 -2.57
C ALA A 147 16.96 19.37 -3.40
N GLN A 148 15.84 19.66 -4.06
CA GLN A 148 15.16 18.72 -4.95
C GLN A 148 16.07 18.32 -6.12
N GLY A 149 16.78 19.27 -6.73
CA GLY A 149 17.72 19.01 -7.82
C GLY A 149 18.88 18.09 -7.40
N ARG A 150 19.45 18.30 -6.21
CA ARG A 150 20.49 17.40 -5.66
C ARG A 150 19.94 16.00 -5.38
N THR A 151 18.73 15.88 -4.83
CA THR A 151 18.10 14.59 -4.60
C THR A 151 17.85 13.84 -5.91
N ILE A 152 17.34 14.51 -6.93
CA ILE A 152 17.14 13.92 -8.26
C ILE A 152 18.48 13.43 -8.82
N ALA A 153 19.52 14.26 -8.80
CA ALA A 153 20.83 13.84 -9.30
C ALA A 153 21.39 12.61 -8.55
N GLY A 154 21.25 12.62 -7.22
CA GLY A 154 21.67 11.48 -6.38
C GLY A 154 20.89 10.19 -6.67
N LEU A 155 19.56 10.30 -6.84
CA LEU A 155 18.70 9.16 -7.17
C LEU A 155 19.01 8.58 -8.55
N VAL A 156 19.21 9.44 -9.57
CA VAL A 156 19.58 9.01 -10.92
C VAL A 156 20.93 8.31 -10.90
N ALA A 157 21.93 8.88 -10.21
CA ALA A 157 23.26 8.27 -10.10
C ALA A 157 23.20 6.90 -9.41
N MET A 158 22.43 6.78 -8.31
CA MET A 158 22.28 5.52 -7.58
C MET A 158 21.48 4.48 -8.40
N ALA A 159 20.41 4.89 -9.09
CA ALA A 159 19.66 4.01 -9.96
C ALA A 159 20.54 3.43 -11.10
N THR A 160 21.38 4.27 -11.70
CA THR A 160 22.32 3.86 -12.74
C THR A 160 23.39 2.89 -12.20
N ASP A 161 23.97 3.18 -11.03
CA ASP A 161 25.00 2.34 -10.40
C ASP A 161 24.47 0.97 -9.96
N LEU A 162 23.23 0.93 -9.51
CA LEU A 162 22.55 -0.31 -9.09
C LEU A 162 21.88 -1.05 -10.24
N GLU A 163 21.78 -0.42 -11.43
CA GLU A 163 21.06 -0.96 -12.59
C GLU A 163 19.58 -1.27 -12.28
N VAL A 164 18.91 -0.43 -11.45
CA VAL A 164 17.48 -0.58 -11.18
C VAL A 164 16.63 0.07 -12.28
N ASP A 165 15.43 -0.47 -12.50
CA ASP A 165 14.53 -0.09 -13.60
C ASP A 165 13.67 1.14 -13.30
N GLY A 166 13.78 1.70 -12.09
CA GLY A 166 12.98 2.86 -11.72
C GLY A 166 13.13 3.30 -10.27
N ILE A 167 12.36 4.34 -9.95
CA ILE A 167 12.27 4.93 -8.61
C ILE A 167 10.82 4.95 -8.16
N ASN A 168 10.56 4.42 -6.96
CA ASN A 168 9.30 4.67 -6.25
C ASN A 168 9.47 5.87 -5.32
N VAL A 169 8.58 6.85 -5.42
CA VAL A 169 8.59 8.07 -4.58
C VAL A 169 7.55 7.94 -3.49
N ASP A 170 8.00 7.82 -2.25
CA ASP A 170 7.17 7.68 -1.06
C ASP A 170 7.35 8.90 -0.14
N VAL A 171 6.45 9.86 -0.29
CA VAL A 171 6.43 11.11 0.48
C VAL A 171 5.19 11.13 1.37
N GLU A 172 5.42 11.24 2.68
CA GLU A 172 4.32 11.20 3.63
C GLU A 172 4.24 12.45 4.49
N LEU A 173 3.02 12.81 4.92
CA LEU A 173 2.72 14.02 5.68
C LEU A 173 3.09 15.30 4.89
N LEU A 174 2.76 15.31 3.60
CA LEU A 174 2.90 16.49 2.75
C LEU A 174 1.75 17.47 3.00
N ALA A 175 2.08 18.75 3.23
CA ALA A 175 1.08 19.81 3.32
C ALA A 175 0.46 20.10 1.94
N ALA A 176 -0.83 20.44 1.92
CA ALA A 176 -1.60 20.65 0.68
C ALA A 176 -0.98 21.69 -0.26
N GLU A 177 -0.37 22.73 0.29
CA GLU A 177 0.33 23.78 -0.47
C GLU A 177 1.53 23.28 -1.28
N HIS A 178 2.08 22.12 -0.94
CA HIS A 178 3.24 21.52 -1.62
C HIS A 178 2.87 20.47 -2.68
N VAL A 179 1.59 20.15 -2.85
CA VAL A 179 1.16 19.10 -3.79
C VAL A 179 1.58 19.40 -5.23
N ALA A 180 1.49 20.68 -5.64
CA ALA A 180 1.95 21.08 -6.98
C ALA A 180 3.49 20.93 -7.13
N ALA A 181 4.26 21.31 -6.10
CA ALA A 181 5.72 21.14 -6.10
C ALA A 181 6.12 19.64 -6.08
N TYR A 182 5.35 18.82 -5.39
CA TYR A 182 5.52 17.35 -5.41
C TYR A 182 5.30 16.78 -6.80
N GLY A 183 4.20 17.14 -7.49
CA GLY A 183 3.98 16.74 -8.88
C GLY A 183 5.13 17.16 -9.80
N ALA A 184 5.58 18.41 -9.67
CA ALA A 184 6.72 18.92 -10.45
C ALA A 184 8.04 18.15 -10.16
N PHE A 185 8.27 17.77 -8.89
CA PHE A 185 9.42 16.93 -8.50
C PHE A 185 9.36 15.56 -9.17
N VAL A 186 8.19 14.89 -9.15
CA VAL A 186 7.97 13.58 -9.81
C VAL A 186 8.25 13.70 -11.32
N GLY A 187 7.72 14.73 -11.98
CA GLY A 187 7.94 14.94 -13.41
C GLY A 187 9.41 15.20 -13.77
N ARG A 188 10.14 16.02 -12.97
CA ARG A 188 11.58 16.26 -13.16
C ARG A 188 12.40 14.99 -12.93
N LEU A 189 12.07 14.21 -11.90
CA LEU A 189 12.75 12.93 -11.63
C LEU A 189 12.57 11.99 -12.81
N ARG A 190 11.34 11.84 -13.31
CA ARG A 190 11.05 11.01 -14.47
C ARG A 190 11.86 11.43 -15.71
N THR A 191 11.87 12.71 -16.01
CA THR A 191 12.63 13.26 -17.13
C THR A 191 14.14 12.97 -16.99
N ALA A 192 14.68 13.15 -15.79
CA ALA A 192 16.10 12.92 -15.52
C ALA A 192 16.49 11.42 -15.61
N LEU A 193 15.63 10.52 -15.12
CA LEU A 193 15.82 9.08 -15.25
C LEU A 193 15.77 8.65 -16.72
N GLN A 194 14.75 9.10 -17.47
CA GLN A 194 14.58 8.74 -18.87
C GLN A 194 15.61 9.34 -19.81
N ALA A 195 16.34 10.36 -19.39
CA ALA A 195 17.50 10.85 -20.12
C ALA A 195 18.70 9.87 -20.07
N VAL A 196 18.75 8.98 -19.05
CA VAL A 196 19.79 7.95 -18.88
C VAL A 196 19.32 6.61 -19.41
N ASP A 197 18.08 6.22 -19.06
CA ASP A 197 17.42 5.01 -19.54
C ASP A 197 15.98 5.33 -19.94
N ALA A 198 15.70 5.29 -21.24
CA ALA A 198 14.37 5.63 -21.78
C ALA A 198 13.26 4.69 -21.29
N ALA A 199 13.59 3.49 -20.79
CA ALA A 199 12.64 2.52 -20.24
C ALA A 199 12.41 2.70 -18.74
N ALA A 200 13.21 3.55 -18.06
CA ALA A 200 13.11 3.77 -16.63
C ALA A 200 11.74 4.36 -16.24
N GLN A 201 11.19 3.88 -15.14
CA GLN A 201 9.86 4.24 -14.65
C GLN A 201 9.95 5.02 -13.32
N VAL A 202 8.94 5.85 -13.08
CA VAL A 202 8.69 6.45 -11.78
C VAL A 202 7.31 6.04 -11.30
N SER A 203 7.27 5.36 -10.17
CA SER A 203 6.06 5.09 -9.41
C SER A 203 5.98 5.97 -8.17
N VAL A 204 4.81 6.10 -7.59
CA VAL A 204 4.62 6.84 -6.34
C VAL A 204 3.79 6.02 -5.36
N ALA A 205 4.11 6.09 -4.06
CA ALA A 205 3.25 5.61 -2.99
C ALA A 205 2.45 6.78 -2.40
N THR A 206 1.13 6.61 -2.23
CA THR A 206 0.23 7.66 -1.76
C THR A 206 -0.82 7.09 -0.81
N SER A 207 -1.19 7.85 0.23
CA SER A 207 -2.15 7.41 1.23
C SER A 207 -3.56 7.23 0.66
N ALA A 208 -4.30 6.27 1.19
CA ALA A 208 -5.68 5.95 0.81
C ALA A 208 -6.70 6.95 1.40
N ASN A 209 -6.49 8.25 1.18
CA ASN A 209 -7.31 9.34 1.71
C ASN A 209 -7.27 10.57 0.81
N LEU A 210 -7.98 11.65 1.17
CA LEU A 210 -8.06 12.88 0.37
C LEU A 210 -6.69 13.51 0.05
N SER A 211 -5.77 13.54 1.02
CA SER A 211 -4.42 14.08 0.80
C SER A 211 -3.63 13.23 -0.19
N GLY A 212 -3.66 11.90 -0.01
CA GLY A 212 -3.02 10.96 -0.94
C GLY A 212 -3.66 11.01 -2.33
N THR A 213 -4.97 11.19 -2.43
CA THR A 213 -5.67 11.37 -3.72
C THR A 213 -5.15 12.59 -4.47
N ALA A 214 -4.97 13.73 -3.79
CA ALA A 214 -4.43 14.94 -4.41
C ALA A 214 -2.99 14.73 -4.91
N MET A 215 -2.16 14.02 -4.13
CA MET A 215 -0.79 13.67 -4.52
C MET A 215 -0.78 12.69 -5.70
N ALA A 216 -1.64 11.67 -5.68
CA ALA A 216 -1.80 10.71 -6.76
C ALA A 216 -2.17 11.38 -8.08
N LEU A 217 -3.13 12.32 -8.06
CA LEU A 217 -3.53 13.10 -9.23
C LEU A 217 -2.38 13.97 -9.74
N ALA A 218 -1.67 14.68 -8.85
CA ALA A 218 -0.53 15.51 -9.23
C ALA A 218 0.60 14.68 -9.86
N ALA A 219 0.93 13.52 -9.27
CA ALA A 219 1.94 12.60 -9.79
C ALA A 219 1.53 11.99 -11.15
N SER A 220 0.29 11.51 -11.28
CA SER A 220 -0.20 10.93 -12.55
C SER A 220 -0.22 11.95 -13.67
N SER A 221 -0.61 13.20 -13.37
CA SER A 221 -0.58 14.33 -14.31
C SER A 221 0.84 14.72 -14.73
N ALA A 222 1.83 14.51 -13.84
CA ALA A 222 3.25 14.71 -14.12
C ALA A 222 3.90 13.51 -14.84
N GLY A 223 3.14 12.46 -15.13
CA GLY A 223 3.58 11.31 -15.90
C GLY A 223 4.04 10.10 -15.10
N ALA A 224 3.77 10.02 -13.78
CA ALA A 224 4.07 8.82 -13.01
C ALA A 224 3.49 7.57 -13.67
N ASP A 225 4.30 6.53 -13.78
CA ASP A 225 3.97 5.31 -14.51
C ASP A 225 3.03 4.41 -13.69
N ARG A 226 3.17 4.40 -12.36
CA ARG A 226 2.29 3.69 -11.42
C ARG A 226 2.02 4.53 -10.17
N ILE A 227 0.81 4.34 -9.64
CA ILE A 227 0.33 4.95 -8.40
C ILE A 227 0.00 3.82 -7.43
N PHE A 228 0.86 3.59 -6.44
CA PHE A 228 0.61 2.64 -5.37
C PHE A 228 -0.25 3.32 -4.30
N MET A 229 -1.53 2.99 -4.25
CA MET A 229 -2.42 3.44 -3.18
C MET A 229 -2.19 2.58 -1.95
N MET A 230 -1.69 3.15 -0.85
CA MET A 230 -1.47 2.46 0.43
C MET A 230 -2.80 2.14 1.10
N GLY A 231 -3.44 1.04 0.67
CA GLY A 231 -4.75 0.59 1.13
C GLY A 231 -4.69 -0.15 2.46
N TYR A 232 -4.05 0.45 3.46
CA TYR A 232 -3.87 -0.10 4.81
C TYR A 232 -3.80 1.02 5.85
N ASP A 233 -3.65 0.65 7.14
CA ASP A 233 -3.69 1.53 8.31
C ASP A 233 -5.03 2.26 8.52
N TYR A 234 -6.15 1.66 8.06
CA TYR A 234 -7.48 2.15 8.41
C TYR A 234 -7.77 1.97 9.91
N HIS A 235 -7.27 0.88 10.51
CA HIS A 235 -7.06 0.74 11.94
C HIS A 235 -5.56 0.70 12.22
N TRP A 236 -5.12 1.47 13.19
CA TRP A 236 -3.72 1.70 13.53
C TRP A 236 -3.52 1.72 15.05
N SER A 237 -2.29 1.77 15.54
CA SER A 237 -1.98 1.64 16.98
C SER A 237 -2.77 2.58 17.91
N GLY A 238 -3.25 3.71 17.42
CA GLY A 238 -4.03 4.68 18.19
C GLY A 238 -5.54 4.57 18.01
N SER A 239 -6.03 3.76 17.07
CA SER A 239 -7.45 3.54 16.81
C SER A 239 -8.04 2.44 17.69
N GLU A 240 -9.36 2.25 17.63
CA GLU A 240 -9.99 1.02 18.09
C GLU A 240 -9.51 -0.19 17.26
N PRO A 241 -9.56 -1.42 17.82
CA PRO A 241 -9.17 -2.64 17.13
C PRO A 241 -9.98 -2.89 15.87
N GLY A 242 -9.34 -3.40 14.82
CA GLY A 242 -9.96 -3.73 13.54
C GLY A 242 -8.97 -4.02 12.43
N ALA A 243 -9.48 -4.23 11.22
CA ALA A 243 -8.68 -4.55 10.04
C ALA A 243 -7.79 -3.39 9.62
N SER A 244 -6.52 -3.66 9.30
CA SER A 244 -5.65 -2.68 8.65
C SER A 244 -6.17 -2.29 7.25
N ALA A 245 -6.80 -3.22 6.53
CA ALA A 245 -7.34 -3.02 5.17
C ALA A 245 -8.80 -3.53 5.06
N PRO A 246 -9.80 -2.86 5.66
CA PRO A 246 -11.18 -3.34 5.70
C PRO A 246 -11.92 -3.19 4.36
N LEU A 247 -12.82 -4.15 4.05
CA LEU A 247 -13.81 -4.01 2.97
C LEU A 247 -15.09 -3.28 3.41
N ALA A 248 -15.37 -3.28 4.70
CA ALA A 248 -16.35 -2.43 5.39
C ALA A 248 -15.86 -2.22 6.82
N ARG A 249 -16.40 -1.26 7.56
CA ARG A 249 -15.92 -0.96 8.91
C ARG A 249 -16.96 -1.19 10.00
N ARG A 250 -16.53 -1.85 11.07
CA ARG A 250 -17.36 -2.16 12.24
C ARG A 250 -17.75 -0.91 13.03
N ASP A 251 -16.90 0.12 13.03
CA ASP A 251 -17.16 1.41 13.67
C ASP A 251 -18.17 2.30 12.92
N GLY A 252 -18.76 1.80 11.82
CA GLY A 252 -19.72 2.53 10.99
C GLY A 252 -19.11 3.62 10.11
N SER A 253 -17.78 3.75 10.08
CA SER A 253 -17.10 4.64 9.15
C SER A 253 -17.26 4.13 7.71
N LEU A 254 -17.50 5.05 6.77
CA LEU A 254 -17.50 4.71 5.33
C LEU A 254 -16.10 4.66 4.72
N LYS A 255 -15.06 4.98 5.50
CA LYS A 255 -13.68 5.01 5.02
C LYS A 255 -13.09 3.60 5.03
N ASP A 256 -13.26 2.90 3.95
CA ASP A 256 -12.72 1.57 3.66
C ASP A 256 -11.94 1.55 2.34
N LEU A 257 -11.53 0.38 1.87
CA LEU A 257 -10.82 0.23 0.60
C LEU A 257 -11.63 0.73 -0.60
N ALA A 258 -12.92 0.42 -0.64
CA ALA A 258 -13.80 0.82 -1.75
C ALA A 258 -13.97 2.34 -1.80
N TRP A 259 -14.20 2.98 -0.65
CA TRP A 259 -14.27 4.43 -0.53
C TRP A 259 -12.97 5.11 -1.01
N SER A 260 -11.81 4.59 -0.64
CA SER A 260 -10.53 5.16 -1.05
C SER A 260 -10.32 5.04 -2.56
N LEU A 261 -10.68 3.90 -3.16
CA LEU A 261 -10.64 3.73 -4.61
C LEU A 261 -11.62 4.65 -5.33
N ASP A 262 -12.80 4.90 -4.75
CA ASP A 262 -13.78 5.85 -5.28
C ASP A 262 -13.23 7.28 -5.24
N LEU A 263 -12.53 7.70 -4.18
CA LEU A 263 -11.86 9.00 -4.13
C LEU A 263 -10.84 9.18 -5.27
N TYR A 264 -10.02 8.15 -5.53
CA TYR A 264 -9.01 8.19 -6.60
C TYR A 264 -9.69 8.29 -7.98
N ARG A 265 -10.68 7.45 -8.23
CA ARG A 265 -11.48 7.48 -9.48
C ARG A 265 -12.15 8.84 -9.70
N ASP A 266 -12.83 9.36 -8.68
CA ASP A 266 -13.62 10.60 -8.77
C ASP A 266 -12.72 11.83 -8.95
N ALA A 267 -11.48 11.76 -8.47
CA ALA A 267 -10.46 12.77 -8.74
C ALA A 267 -9.84 12.65 -10.15
N GLY A 268 -10.06 11.56 -10.88
CA GLY A 268 -9.51 11.32 -12.20
C GLY A 268 -8.13 10.65 -12.20
N VAL A 269 -7.74 9.97 -11.11
CA VAL A 269 -6.53 9.13 -11.11
C VAL A 269 -6.79 7.91 -11.99
N PRO A 270 -5.92 7.61 -12.99
CA PRO A 270 -6.16 6.50 -13.92
C PRO A 270 -6.13 5.14 -13.22
N ALA A 271 -7.22 4.37 -13.33
CA ALA A 271 -7.31 3.03 -12.73
C ALA A 271 -6.22 2.09 -13.26
N GLU A 272 -5.95 2.14 -14.57
CA GLU A 272 -4.94 1.33 -15.26
C GLU A 272 -3.49 1.67 -14.88
N ARG A 273 -3.28 2.72 -14.07
CA ARG A 273 -1.98 3.03 -13.44
C ARG A 273 -1.98 2.81 -11.93
N THR A 274 -3.14 2.51 -11.34
CA THR A 274 -3.30 2.36 -9.89
C THR A 274 -3.03 0.92 -9.46
N ILE A 275 -2.20 0.76 -8.43
CA ILE A 275 -1.91 -0.50 -7.73
C ILE A 275 -2.57 -0.44 -6.36
N LEU A 276 -3.41 -1.41 -6.03
CA LEU A 276 -3.99 -1.52 -4.69
C LEU A 276 -2.98 -2.12 -3.72
N GLY A 277 -2.42 -1.30 -2.85
CA GLY A 277 -1.53 -1.74 -1.77
C GLY A 277 -2.29 -2.43 -0.66
N LEU A 278 -1.86 -3.63 -0.27
CA LEU A 278 -2.44 -4.45 0.80
C LEU A 278 -1.37 -4.85 1.82
N PRO A 279 -1.73 -4.99 3.13
CA PRO A 279 -0.77 -5.32 4.16
C PRO A 279 -0.54 -6.83 4.23
N LEU A 280 0.72 -7.23 4.45
CA LEU A 280 1.11 -8.57 4.91
C LEU A 280 1.42 -8.60 6.41
N TYR A 281 1.05 -7.53 7.12
CA TYR A 281 1.12 -7.43 8.58
C TYR A 281 -0.31 -7.33 9.14
N GLY A 282 -0.42 -7.67 10.41
CA GLY A 282 -1.60 -7.40 11.22
C GLY A 282 -1.31 -6.35 12.28
N MET A 283 -2.32 -6.09 13.07
CA MET A 283 -2.25 -5.24 14.24
C MET A 283 -2.76 -5.99 15.46
N SER A 284 -2.20 -5.73 16.63
CA SER A 284 -2.66 -6.31 17.89
C SER A 284 -2.86 -5.25 18.95
N TRP A 285 -3.93 -5.39 19.74
CA TRP A 285 -4.26 -4.49 20.85
C TRP A 285 -4.49 -5.27 22.14
N PRO A 286 -4.07 -4.75 23.30
CA PRO A 286 -4.61 -5.22 24.58
C PRO A 286 -6.10 -4.83 24.65
N VAL A 287 -6.96 -5.78 25.02
CA VAL A 287 -8.42 -5.64 25.01
C VAL A 287 -9.08 -6.13 26.30
N GLU A 288 -10.33 -5.75 26.52
CA GLU A 288 -11.09 -6.13 27.71
C GLU A 288 -11.47 -7.62 27.75
N GLY A 289 -11.69 -8.24 26.58
CA GLY A 289 -12.12 -9.64 26.46
C GLY A 289 -11.72 -10.28 25.15
N PRO A 290 -12.01 -11.58 24.97
CA PRO A 290 -11.65 -12.34 23.77
C PRO A 290 -12.61 -12.14 22.57
N GLU A 291 -13.73 -11.46 22.76
CA GLU A 291 -14.77 -11.31 21.76
C GLU A 291 -14.34 -10.37 20.63
N LEU A 292 -14.83 -10.64 19.43
CA LEU A 292 -14.64 -9.77 18.28
C LEU A 292 -15.21 -8.37 18.54
N GLY A 293 -14.38 -7.35 18.37
CA GLY A 293 -14.75 -5.96 18.64
C GLY A 293 -14.64 -5.55 20.10
N ALA A 294 -13.99 -6.36 20.96
CA ALA A 294 -13.68 -5.97 22.34
C ALA A 294 -12.94 -4.62 22.38
N ALA A 295 -13.30 -3.76 23.33
CA ALA A 295 -12.70 -2.44 23.48
C ALA A 295 -11.22 -2.57 23.88
N ARG A 296 -10.39 -1.71 23.33
CA ARG A 296 -8.96 -1.68 23.70
C ARG A 296 -8.75 -1.11 25.10
N THR A 297 -7.77 -1.66 25.80
CA THR A 297 -7.30 -1.16 27.08
C THR A 297 -5.96 -0.41 26.98
N GLY A 298 -5.37 -0.38 25.78
CA GLY A 298 -4.09 0.29 25.51
C GLY A 298 -3.85 0.53 24.03
N ARG A 299 -2.64 0.96 23.70
CA ARG A 299 -2.23 1.16 22.29
C ARG A 299 -1.97 -0.18 21.60
N GLY A 300 -2.33 -0.23 20.34
CA GLY A 300 -1.97 -1.34 19.47
C GLY A 300 -0.50 -1.30 19.04
N GLU A 301 -0.06 -2.45 18.55
CA GLU A 301 1.26 -2.64 17.94
C GLU A 301 1.15 -3.49 16.68
N VAL A 302 2.15 -3.37 15.81
CA VAL A 302 2.23 -4.17 14.59
C VAL A 302 2.45 -5.64 14.96
N TRP A 303 1.74 -6.51 14.26
CA TRP A 303 1.84 -7.95 14.40
C TRP A 303 2.26 -8.57 13.06
N ILE A 304 3.42 -9.25 13.05
CA ILE A 304 3.99 -9.81 11.83
C ILE A 304 3.77 -11.33 11.83
N PRO A 305 3.09 -11.90 10.82
CA PRO A 305 2.81 -13.33 10.75
C PRO A 305 4.06 -14.22 10.87
N SER A 306 5.15 -13.88 10.18
CA SER A 306 6.39 -14.66 10.23
C SER A 306 7.07 -14.67 11.62
N ASP A 307 6.88 -13.62 12.41
CA ASP A 307 7.39 -13.56 13.79
C ASP A 307 6.51 -14.37 14.77
N ASN A 308 5.31 -14.76 14.34
CA ASN A 308 4.29 -15.44 15.14
C ASN A 308 3.86 -16.80 14.56
N LEU A 309 4.73 -17.47 13.81
CA LEU A 309 4.44 -18.79 13.23
C LEU A 309 4.00 -19.82 14.26
N GLY A 310 4.59 -19.80 15.46
CA GLY A 310 4.18 -20.71 16.54
C GLY A 310 2.72 -20.52 16.95
N THR A 311 2.23 -19.30 17.00
CA THR A 311 0.82 -19.01 17.28
C THR A 311 -0.07 -19.46 16.12
N LEU A 312 0.31 -19.17 14.87
CA LEU A 312 -0.48 -19.53 13.68
C LEU A 312 -0.52 -21.04 13.42
N GLN A 313 0.49 -21.78 13.89
CA GLN A 313 0.59 -23.24 13.73
C GLN A 313 0.06 -24.01 14.94
N ASP A 314 -0.33 -23.32 16.01
CA ASP A 314 -0.94 -23.96 17.18
C ASP A 314 -2.37 -24.40 16.84
N PRO A 315 -2.67 -25.70 16.92
CA PRO A 315 -4.03 -26.20 16.65
C PRO A 315 -5.11 -25.66 17.58
N SER A 316 -4.73 -25.12 18.75
CA SER A 316 -5.65 -24.48 19.69
C SER A 316 -5.92 -23.01 19.35
N ALA A 317 -5.07 -22.37 18.56
CA ALA A 317 -5.31 -21.05 18.03
C ALA A 317 -6.28 -21.18 16.85
N SER A 318 -7.48 -20.64 17.01
CA SER A 318 -8.52 -20.65 15.97
C SER A 318 -8.84 -19.23 15.56
N PRO A 319 -8.15 -18.67 14.56
CA PRO A 319 -8.56 -17.39 13.98
C PRO A 319 -9.99 -17.49 13.49
N ALA A 320 -10.79 -16.48 13.79
CA ALA A 320 -12.17 -16.38 13.35
C ALA A 320 -12.29 -15.26 12.31
N LEU A 321 -13.00 -15.52 11.22
CA LEU A 321 -13.28 -14.48 10.22
C LEU A 321 -14.18 -13.40 10.82
N ASP A 322 -13.76 -12.14 10.77
CA ASP A 322 -14.67 -11.01 10.83
C ASP A 322 -15.34 -10.85 9.45
N PRO A 323 -16.64 -11.21 9.31
CA PRO A 323 -17.29 -11.19 8.01
C PRO A 323 -17.59 -9.77 7.51
N LEU A 324 -17.55 -8.75 8.38
CA LEU A 324 -17.81 -7.37 8.02
C LEU A 324 -16.55 -6.69 7.47
N GLU A 325 -15.47 -6.72 8.23
CA GLU A 325 -14.20 -6.10 7.83
C GLU A 325 -13.39 -6.99 6.89
N VAL A 326 -13.74 -8.27 6.81
CA VAL A 326 -13.07 -9.32 6.02
C VAL A 326 -11.61 -9.42 6.43
N VAL A 327 -11.39 -9.80 7.68
CA VAL A 327 -10.09 -9.96 8.33
C VAL A 327 -10.12 -11.13 9.30
N GLU A 328 -9.01 -11.79 9.54
CA GLU A 328 -8.89 -12.76 10.63
C GLU A 328 -8.79 -12.04 11.97
N HIS A 329 -9.55 -12.50 12.95
CA HIS A 329 -9.47 -12.11 14.34
C HIS A 329 -8.98 -13.27 15.20
N LEU A 330 -7.96 -13.05 16.01
CA LEU A 330 -7.44 -14.01 16.96
C LEU A 330 -7.34 -13.37 18.35
N ALA A 331 -8.02 -13.95 19.33
CA ALA A 331 -7.86 -13.56 20.73
C ALA A 331 -6.81 -14.42 21.41
N VAL A 332 -5.77 -13.79 21.98
CA VAL A 332 -4.68 -14.45 22.67
C VAL A 332 -4.67 -14.02 24.15
N PRO A 333 -4.60 -14.94 25.12
CA PRO A 333 -4.41 -14.58 26.52
C PRO A 333 -3.09 -13.79 26.69
N ASP A 334 -3.13 -12.68 27.44
CA ASP A 334 -1.98 -11.82 27.72
C ASP A 334 -1.95 -11.43 29.21
N GLY A 335 -1.21 -12.18 30.00
CA GLY A 335 -1.21 -12.06 31.44
C GLY A 335 -2.58 -12.35 32.06
N ALA A 336 -3.17 -11.37 32.74
CA ALA A 336 -4.51 -11.46 33.31
C ALA A 336 -5.61 -10.94 32.34
N GLY A 337 -5.24 -10.50 31.13
CA GLY A 337 -6.14 -9.91 30.13
C GLY A 337 -6.08 -10.66 28.80
N TRP A 338 -6.46 -9.95 27.75
CA TRP A 338 -6.53 -10.47 26.41
C TRP A 338 -5.82 -9.53 25.42
N ARG A 339 -5.36 -10.12 24.32
CA ARG A 339 -4.87 -9.39 23.14
C ARG A 339 -5.67 -9.81 21.93
N ALA A 340 -6.29 -8.86 21.26
CA ALA A 340 -6.93 -9.09 19.97
C ALA A 340 -5.91 -8.82 18.86
N VAL A 341 -5.77 -9.77 17.95
CA VAL A 341 -4.94 -9.68 16.75
C VAL A 341 -5.85 -9.68 15.54
N TYR A 342 -5.67 -8.70 14.65
CA TYR A 342 -6.35 -8.60 13.36
C TYR A 342 -5.30 -8.68 12.25
N PHE A 343 -5.42 -9.65 11.36
CA PHE A 343 -4.46 -9.85 10.27
C PHE A 343 -5.15 -10.41 9.03
N ASP A 344 -4.56 -10.16 7.87
CA ASP A 344 -5.06 -10.73 6.64
C ASP A 344 -4.42 -12.10 6.37
N SER A 345 -5.27 -13.12 6.17
CA SER A 345 -4.91 -14.43 5.63
C SER A 345 -5.05 -14.45 4.11
N PRO A 346 -4.58 -15.50 3.41
CA PRO A 346 -4.90 -15.69 2.01
C PRO A 346 -6.40 -15.69 1.70
N ALA A 347 -7.23 -16.17 2.63
CA ALA A 347 -8.69 -16.18 2.48
C ALA A 347 -9.27 -14.77 2.50
N THR A 348 -8.80 -13.90 3.40
CA THR A 348 -9.28 -12.50 3.52
C THR A 348 -8.63 -11.56 2.50
N LEU A 349 -7.41 -11.85 2.03
CA LEU A 349 -6.77 -11.12 0.94
C LEU A 349 -7.46 -11.37 -0.42
N THR A 350 -7.99 -12.59 -0.64
CA THR A 350 -8.63 -12.96 -1.91
C THR A 350 -9.72 -11.96 -2.35
N PRO A 351 -10.75 -11.62 -1.55
CA PRO A 351 -11.76 -10.64 -1.95
C PRO A 351 -11.20 -9.22 -2.11
N LYS A 352 -10.12 -8.84 -1.41
CA LYS A 352 -9.44 -7.55 -1.58
C LYS A 352 -8.69 -7.48 -2.91
N LEU A 353 -8.04 -8.56 -3.31
CA LEU A 353 -7.45 -8.70 -4.64
C LEU A 353 -8.52 -8.72 -5.75
N ALA A 354 -9.66 -9.37 -5.49
CA ALA A 354 -10.80 -9.34 -6.42
C ALA A 354 -11.37 -7.92 -6.59
N LEU A 355 -11.33 -7.08 -5.54
CA LEU A 355 -11.72 -5.67 -5.63
C LEU A 355 -10.81 -4.91 -6.61
N ALA A 356 -9.49 -5.15 -6.60
CA ALA A 356 -8.57 -4.54 -7.57
C ALA A 356 -8.99 -4.89 -9.02
N ASN A 357 -9.34 -6.15 -9.27
CA ASN A 357 -9.84 -6.60 -10.58
C ASN A 357 -11.16 -5.93 -10.95
N ALA A 358 -12.12 -5.90 -10.03
CA ALA A 358 -13.43 -5.30 -10.26
C ALA A 358 -13.37 -3.79 -10.55
N ARG A 359 -12.32 -3.12 -10.07
CA ARG A 359 -12.08 -1.68 -10.30
C ARG A 359 -11.21 -1.42 -11.54
N GLY A 360 -10.77 -2.44 -12.27
CA GLY A 360 -9.92 -2.30 -13.46
C GLY A 360 -8.54 -1.71 -13.16
N LEU A 361 -7.99 -1.99 -11.96
CA LEU A 361 -6.68 -1.50 -11.57
C LEU A 361 -5.57 -2.23 -12.33
N ALA A 362 -4.38 -1.64 -12.43
CA ALA A 362 -3.20 -2.28 -13.00
C ALA A 362 -2.84 -3.58 -12.26
N GLY A 363 -3.10 -3.63 -10.97
CA GLY A 363 -2.84 -4.79 -10.15
C GLY A 363 -2.95 -4.49 -8.66
N ALA A 364 -2.24 -5.29 -7.87
CA ALA A 364 -2.13 -5.11 -6.43
C ALA A 364 -0.66 -5.12 -5.98
N GLY A 365 -0.43 -4.62 -4.79
CA GLY A 365 0.90 -4.60 -4.21
C GLY A 365 0.89 -4.92 -2.72
N LEU A 366 2.03 -5.23 -2.17
CA LEU A 366 2.17 -5.84 -0.85
C LEU A 366 3.16 -5.06 0.02
N TRP A 367 2.72 -4.68 1.21
CA TRP A 367 3.55 -4.15 2.29
C TRP A 367 3.52 -5.08 3.51
N ALA A 368 4.58 -5.86 3.82
CA ALA A 368 5.78 -5.94 3.05
C ALA A 368 6.13 -7.42 2.82
N VAL A 369 6.68 -7.69 1.65
CA VAL A 369 7.15 -9.04 1.31
C VAL A 369 8.27 -9.45 2.28
N GLY A 370 8.11 -10.63 2.84
CA GLY A 370 8.95 -11.17 3.92
C GLY A 370 8.21 -11.27 5.26
N TYR A 371 7.11 -10.54 5.46
CA TYR A 371 6.30 -10.64 6.67
C TYR A 371 5.48 -11.94 6.73
N GLU A 372 5.29 -12.60 5.60
CA GLU A 372 4.60 -13.87 5.42
C GLU A 372 5.55 -15.08 5.25
N ARG A 373 6.85 -14.89 5.49
CA ARG A 373 7.85 -15.98 5.36
C ARG A 373 7.46 -17.19 6.19
N GLY A 374 7.54 -18.38 5.57
CA GLY A 374 7.13 -19.65 6.18
C GLY A 374 5.64 -19.98 5.98
N LEU A 375 4.86 -19.11 5.35
CA LEU A 375 3.43 -19.27 5.07
C LEU A 375 3.20 -19.36 3.55
N THR A 376 3.43 -20.54 2.96
CA THR A 376 3.44 -20.74 1.50
C THR A 376 2.09 -20.50 0.81
N ASP A 377 1.00 -20.45 1.55
CA ASP A 377 -0.32 -20.15 0.98
C ASP A 377 -0.42 -18.70 0.48
N TYR A 378 0.34 -17.77 1.07
CA TYR A 378 0.41 -16.40 0.58
C TYR A 378 1.12 -16.32 -0.78
N THR A 379 2.27 -16.98 -0.94
CA THR A 379 2.98 -17.00 -2.23
C THR A 379 2.16 -17.68 -3.32
N ARG A 380 1.37 -18.71 -2.98
CA ARG A 380 0.43 -19.36 -3.89
C ARG A 380 -0.71 -18.43 -4.29
N LEU A 381 -1.27 -17.65 -3.37
CA LEU A 381 -2.29 -16.65 -3.67
C LEU A 381 -1.75 -15.57 -4.61
N ILE A 382 -0.54 -15.07 -4.33
CA ILE A 382 0.14 -14.06 -5.16
C ILE A 382 0.32 -14.57 -6.60
N ALA A 383 0.82 -15.79 -6.77
CA ALA A 383 0.97 -16.43 -8.08
C ALA A 383 -0.38 -16.59 -8.81
N THR A 384 -1.43 -16.95 -8.07
CA THR A 384 -2.79 -17.09 -8.62
C THR A 384 -3.34 -15.75 -9.10
N PHE A 385 -3.14 -14.68 -8.33
CA PHE A 385 -3.53 -13.32 -8.70
C PHE A 385 -2.78 -12.84 -9.94
N LYS A 386 -1.45 -12.93 -9.93
CA LYS A 386 -0.59 -12.54 -11.07
C LYS A 386 -1.01 -13.24 -12.37
N ALA A 387 -1.39 -14.52 -12.28
CA ALA A 387 -1.85 -15.29 -13.41
C ALA A 387 -3.27 -14.94 -13.90
N GLY A 388 -3.98 -14.01 -13.25
CA GLY A 388 -5.38 -13.67 -13.55
C GLY A 388 -6.37 -14.81 -13.27
N LYS A 389 -6.03 -15.73 -12.35
CA LYS A 389 -6.81 -16.94 -12.06
C LYS A 389 -7.66 -16.85 -10.79
N LEU A 390 -7.75 -15.67 -10.16
CA LEU A 390 -8.71 -15.50 -9.07
C LEU A 390 -10.12 -15.62 -9.62
N SER A 391 -10.88 -16.59 -9.10
CA SER A 391 -12.29 -16.74 -9.48
C SER A 391 -13.11 -15.58 -8.90
N SER A 392 -14.02 -15.04 -9.71
CA SER A 392 -14.98 -14.00 -9.33
C SER A 392 -16.10 -14.51 -8.39
N SER A 393 -15.95 -15.67 -7.78
CA SER A 393 -17.01 -16.37 -7.04
C SER A 393 -17.11 -16.00 -5.55
N ALA A 394 -16.75 -14.79 -5.16
CA ALA A 394 -16.99 -14.33 -3.79
C ALA A 394 -17.93 -13.12 -3.79
N GLY A 395 -19.24 -13.38 -3.93
CA GLY A 395 -20.19 -12.28 -3.80
C GLY A 395 -21.59 -12.51 -4.34
N ALA A 396 -22.16 -13.70 -4.11
CA ALA A 396 -23.58 -13.91 -4.39
C ALA A 396 -24.19 -14.93 -3.41
N THR A 397 -24.29 -14.54 -2.13
CA THR A 397 -25.26 -15.14 -1.21
C THR A 397 -25.78 -14.04 -0.32
N GLY A 398 -26.90 -13.46 -0.70
CA GLY A 398 -27.61 -12.43 0.05
C GLY A 398 -28.86 -12.06 -0.70
N SER A 399 -29.85 -13.00 -0.74
CA SER A 399 -31.27 -12.68 -0.96
C SER A 399 -31.95 -12.45 0.37
#